data_6fbe9effcc922f6ca7f4a6ccb7dd1a51
#
_entry.id   6fbe9effcc922f6ca7f4a6ccb7dd1a51
#
_cell.length_a   1.000
_cell.length_b   1.000
_cell.length_c   1.000
_cell.angle_alpha   90.00
_cell.angle_beta   90.00
_cell.angle_gamma   90.00
#
_symmetry.space_group_name_H-M   'P 1'
#
loop_
_entity.id
_entity.type
_entity.pdbx_description
1 polymer ?
#
loop_
_entity_poly.entity_id
_entity_poly.type
_entity_poly.pdbx_seq_one_letter_code
_entity_poly.pdbx_strand_id
1 'polypeptide(L)'
;MQVNPKPQHFQYLPMGKRGVQIMQTVNTKLGYVATEIFINNDQTIFEKLLEHKVEIEEELGFLEWQPIEGKKSSRIRKTLGVNILKEGNIERAVKLQIQTAEDFKKVFSKYLV
;
A
#
# COMPACT_ATOMS: atom_id res chain seq x y z
N MET A 1 17.72 -14.16 1.82
CA MET A 1 17.18 -14.12 0.47
C MET A 1 17.69 -12.90 -0.27
N GLN A 2 18.27 -13.12 -1.41
CA GLN A 2 18.74 -12.01 -2.22
C GLN A 2 17.65 -11.55 -3.15
N VAL A 3 17.48 -10.23 -3.19
CA VAL A 3 16.52 -9.63 -4.10
C VAL A 3 17.29 -8.94 -5.20
N ASN A 4 17.00 -9.29 -6.44
CA ASN A 4 17.63 -8.65 -7.57
C ASN A 4 17.21 -7.18 -7.65
N PRO A 5 18.15 -6.24 -7.88
CA PRO A 5 17.79 -4.85 -8.03
C PRO A 5 16.97 -4.67 -9.32
N LYS A 6 15.74 -4.22 -9.14
CA LYS A 6 14.86 -3.86 -10.23
C LYS A 6 14.40 -2.42 -10.01
N PRO A 7 13.96 -1.71 -11.07
CA PRO A 7 13.43 -0.36 -10.89
C PRO A 7 12.28 -0.30 -9.90
N GLN A 8 11.53 -1.40 -9.81
CA GLN A 8 10.47 -1.55 -8.82
C GLN A 8 10.69 -2.81 -8.02
N HIS A 9 10.52 -2.70 -6.72
CA HIS A 9 10.63 -3.80 -5.79
C HIS A 9 9.34 -3.88 -5.00
N PHE A 10 8.76 -5.09 -4.91
CA PHE A 10 7.50 -5.33 -4.21
C PHE A 10 7.70 -6.31 -3.08
N GLN A 11 7.07 -6.01 -1.94
CA GLN A 11 7.01 -6.90 -0.81
C GLN A 11 5.55 -7.05 -0.41
N TYR A 12 5.11 -8.29 -0.26
CA TYR A 12 3.72 -8.61 0.08
C TYR A 12 3.63 -9.03 1.54
N LEU A 13 2.71 -8.43 2.28
CA LEU A 13 2.43 -8.76 3.67
C LEU A 13 0.96 -9.14 3.81
N PRO A 14 0.65 -10.26 4.47
CA PRO A 14 -0.74 -10.68 4.62
C PRO A 14 -1.50 -9.76 5.57
N MET A 15 -2.79 -9.57 5.29
CA MET A 15 -3.69 -8.77 6.13
C MET A 15 -4.57 -9.63 7.04
N GLY A 16 -4.38 -10.94 7.01
CA GLY A 16 -5.24 -11.84 7.77
C GLY A 16 -6.57 -12.13 7.10
N LYS A 17 -6.83 -11.56 5.93
CA LYS A 17 -8.02 -11.85 5.15
C LYS A 17 -7.59 -12.36 3.77
N ARG A 18 -8.22 -13.44 3.32
CA ARG A 18 -7.90 -14.04 2.04
C ARG A 18 -8.10 -13.06 0.90
N GLY A 19 -7.12 -12.97 0.03
CA GLY A 19 -7.16 -12.09 -1.15
C GLY A 19 -6.79 -10.66 -0.87
N VAL A 20 -6.45 -10.30 0.37
CA VAL A 20 -6.06 -8.95 0.73
C VAL A 20 -4.64 -8.95 1.27
N GLN A 21 -3.79 -8.13 0.72
CA GLN A 21 -2.38 -8.04 1.11
C GLN A 21 -1.93 -6.58 1.15
N ILE A 22 -0.97 -6.31 2.02
CA ILE A 22 -0.24 -5.04 1.98
C ILE A 22 0.92 -5.25 1.02
N MET A 23 1.07 -4.33 0.06
CA MET A 23 2.17 -4.36 -0.88
C MET A 23 3.02 -3.12 -0.69
N GLN A 24 4.32 -3.33 -0.46
CA GLN A 24 5.29 -2.26 -0.37
C GLN A 24 6.01 -2.12 -1.71
N THR A 25 6.09 -0.90 -2.20
CA THR A 25 6.70 -0.61 -3.49
C THR A 25 7.86 0.35 -3.31
N VAL A 26 8.99 0.00 -3.89
CA VAL A 26 10.15 0.90 -3.99
C VAL A 26 10.43 1.10 -5.47
N ASN A 27 10.34 2.34 -5.94
CA ASN A 27 10.64 2.66 -7.33
C ASN A 27 11.97 3.40 -7.38
N THR A 28 13.05 2.68 -7.68
CA THR A 28 14.39 3.24 -7.69
C THR A 28 14.65 4.12 -8.91
N LYS A 29 13.87 3.97 -9.96
CA LYS A 29 14.01 4.76 -11.16
C LYS A 29 13.42 6.17 -10.98
N LEU A 30 12.24 6.24 -10.39
CA LEU A 30 11.55 7.51 -10.16
C LEU A 30 11.81 8.08 -8.75
N GLY A 31 12.38 7.29 -7.87
CA GLY A 31 12.81 7.76 -6.57
C GLY A 31 11.74 7.86 -5.50
N TYR A 32 10.69 7.05 -5.57
CA TYR A 32 9.63 7.08 -4.56
C TYR A 32 9.38 5.71 -3.93
N VAL A 33 8.71 5.73 -2.79
CA VAL A 33 8.20 4.54 -2.15
C VAL A 33 6.70 4.68 -1.92
N ALA A 34 6.02 3.55 -1.85
CA ALA A 34 4.58 3.54 -1.63
C ALA A 34 4.17 2.31 -0.83
N THR A 35 3.06 2.44 -0.11
CA THR A 35 2.41 1.35 0.58
C THR A 35 1.00 1.25 0.04
N GLU A 36 0.54 0.04 -0.28
CA GLU A 36 -0.80 -0.13 -0.79
C GLU A 36 -1.46 -1.39 -0.27
N ILE A 37 -2.80 -1.36 -0.24
CA ILE A 37 -3.61 -2.55 -0.03
C ILE A 37 -3.94 -3.08 -1.42
N PHE A 38 -3.59 -4.33 -1.67
CA PHE A 38 -3.96 -5.01 -2.90
C PHE A 38 -5.08 -5.99 -2.60
N ILE A 39 -6.18 -5.87 -3.34
CA ILE A 39 -7.36 -6.71 -3.19
C ILE A 39 -7.49 -7.55 -4.45
N ASN A 40 -7.30 -8.86 -4.31
CA ASN A 40 -7.28 -9.76 -5.43
C ASN A 40 -8.67 -10.33 -5.70
N ASN A 41 -9.18 -10.05 -6.89
CA ASN A 41 -10.40 -10.69 -7.41
C ASN A 41 -11.63 -10.61 -6.51
N ASP A 42 -11.77 -9.51 -5.76
CA ASP A 42 -12.94 -9.30 -4.90
C ASP A 42 -13.32 -7.83 -4.86
N GLN A 43 -14.19 -7.44 -5.77
CA GLN A 43 -14.65 -6.05 -5.85
C GLN A 43 -15.55 -5.66 -4.69
N THR A 44 -16.21 -6.64 -4.07
CA THR A 44 -17.07 -6.38 -2.91
C THR A 44 -16.29 -5.81 -1.75
N ILE A 45 -15.08 -6.32 -1.52
CA ILE A 45 -14.21 -5.82 -0.46
C ILE A 45 -13.82 -4.37 -0.75
N PHE A 46 -13.46 -4.07 -2.00
CA PHE A 46 -13.08 -2.72 -2.39
C PHE A 46 -14.24 -1.74 -2.19
N GLU A 47 -15.44 -2.11 -2.62
CA GLU A 47 -16.63 -1.28 -2.47
C GLU A 47 -16.95 -1.04 -1.00
N LYS A 48 -16.81 -2.06 -0.16
CA LYS A 48 -17.04 -1.94 1.28
C LYS A 48 -16.07 -0.94 1.91
N LEU A 49 -14.80 -1.03 1.53
CA LEU A 49 -13.80 -0.10 2.04
C LEU A 49 -14.06 1.32 1.52
N LEU A 50 -14.49 1.45 0.28
CA LEU A 50 -14.79 2.74 -0.32
C LEU A 50 -15.93 3.45 0.40
N GLU A 51 -16.90 2.73 0.95
CA GLU A 51 -17.97 3.29 1.76
C GLU A 51 -17.42 3.99 3.01
N HIS A 52 -16.26 3.57 3.49
CA HIS A 52 -15.61 4.12 4.67
C HIS A 52 -14.41 5.02 4.31
N LYS A 53 -14.38 5.50 3.07
CA LYS A 53 -13.25 6.29 2.57
C LYS A 53 -12.93 7.49 3.46
N VAL A 54 -13.94 8.23 3.89
CA VAL A 54 -13.73 9.42 4.71
C VAL A 54 -13.07 9.07 6.03
N GLU A 55 -13.58 8.07 6.72
CA GLU A 55 -13.03 7.66 8.01
C GLU A 55 -11.61 7.12 7.87
N ILE A 56 -11.38 6.34 6.81
CA ILE A 56 -10.06 5.77 6.56
C ILE A 56 -9.05 6.86 6.25
N GLU A 57 -9.41 7.83 5.42
CA GLU A 57 -8.51 8.92 5.08
C GLU A 57 -8.29 9.90 6.22
N GLU A 58 -9.21 10.00 7.16
CA GLU A 58 -8.98 10.80 8.37
C GLU A 58 -7.83 10.22 9.21
N GLU A 59 -7.69 8.90 9.23
CA GLU A 59 -6.63 8.24 10.00
C GLU A 59 -5.33 8.08 9.22
N LEU A 60 -5.41 7.82 7.90
CA LEU A 60 -4.25 7.50 7.08
C LEU A 60 -3.78 8.62 6.16
N GLY A 61 -4.57 9.70 6.02
CA GLY A 61 -4.30 10.75 5.06
C GLY A 61 -4.79 10.38 3.66
N PHE A 62 -4.43 11.18 2.68
CA PHE A 62 -4.87 10.99 1.31
C PHE A 62 -4.43 9.65 0.74
N LEU A 63 -5.36 8.95 0.11
CA LEU A 63 -5.12 7.67 -0.54
C LEU A 63 -5.61 7.72 -1.98
N GLU A 64 -4.98 6.91 -2.83
CA GLU A 64 -5.44 6.73 -4.20
C GLU A 64 -6.24 5.43 -4.26
N TRP A 65 -7.51 5.54 -4.62
CA TRP A 65 -8.44 4.42 -4.70
C TRP A 65 -8.54 4.00 -6.16
N GLN A 66 -7.92 2.87 -6.50
CA GLN A 66 -7.74 2.47 -7.89
C GLN A 66 -8.31 1.08 -8.17
N PRO A 67 -9.53 1.00 -8.74
CA PRO A 67 -9.97 -0.27 -9.31
C PRO A 67 -9.12 -0.57 -10.54
N ILE A 68 -8.70 -1.83 -10.67
CA ILE A 68 -7.91 -2.24 -11.83
C ILE A 68 -8.89 -2.56 -12.96
N GLU A 69 -8.88 -1.76 -14.00
CA GLU A 69 -9.79 -1.88 -15.13
C GLU A 69 -9.64 -3.25 -15.82
N GLY A 70 -10.78 -3.86 -16.14
CA GLY A 70 -10.80 -5.16 -16.78
C GLY A 70 -10.53 -6.33 -15.86
N LYS A 71 -10.33 -6.08 -14.57
CA LYS A 71 -10.10 -7.12 -13.56
C LYS A 71 -10.94 -6.85 -12.34
N LYS A 72 -11.20 -7.91 -11.56
CA LYS A 72 -11.92 -7.77 -10.29
C LYS A 72 -10.99 -7.42 -9.13
N SER A 73 -9.76 -7.05 -9.45
CA SER A 73 -8.77 -6.64 -8.48
C SER A 73 -8.73 -5.12 -8.34
N SER A 74 -8.26 -4.64 -7.22
CA SER A 74 -8.18 -3.20 -6.94
C SER A 74 -7.06 -2.93 -5.96
N ARG A 75 -6.69 -1.66 -5.84
CA ARG A 75 -5.69 -1.25 -4.87
C ARG A 75 -6.03 0.10 -4.26
N ILE A 76 -5.56 0.28 -3.04
CA ILE A 76 -5.66 1.54 -2.32
C ILE A 76 -4.23 1.90 -1.92
N ARG A 77 -3.73 3.00 -2.45
CA ARG A 77 -2.30 3.31 -2.43
C ARG A 77 -2.01 4.63 -1.71
N LYS A 78 -0.93 4.62 -0.92
CA LYS A 78 -0.37 5.82 -0.35
C LYS A 78 1.09 5.96 -0.82
N THR A 79 1.35 6.98 -1.62
CA THR A 79 2.71 7.34 -2.03
C THR A 79 3.32 8.18 -0.93
N LEU A 80 4.52 7.79 -0.50
CA LEU A 80 5.20 8.47 0.60
C LEU A 80 6.11 9.56 0.05
N GLY A 81 6.11 10.72 0.70
CA GLY A 81 6.82 11.90 0.23
C GLY A 81 8.31 11.91 0.56
N VAL A 82 9.00 10.82 0.28
CA VAL A 82 10.45 10.73 0.49
C VAL A 82 11.12 10.40 -0.84
N ASN A 83 12.07 11.25 -1.25
CA ASN A 83 12.83 11.02 -2.48
C ASN A 83 14.04 10.16 -2.15
N ILE A 84 14.00 8.87 -2.50
CA ILE A 84 15.06 7.91 -2.19
C ILE A 84 16.31 8.10 -3.06
N LEU A 85 16.25 8.95 -4.08
CA LEU A 85 17.43 9.27 -4.89
C LEU A 85 18.37 10.21 -4.15
N LYS A 86 17.89 10.88 -3.10
CA LYS A 86 18.75 11.70 -2.26
C LYS A 86 19.46 10.85 -1.23
N GLU A 87 20.74 11.17 -1.01
CA GLU A 87 21.56 10.49 -0.03
C GLU A 87 20.93 10.56 1.36
N GLY A 88 20.94 9.44 2.08
CA GLY A 88 20.42 9.35 3.43
C GLY A 88 18.92 9.13 3.53
N ASN A 89 18.19 9.19 2.43
CA ASN A 89 16.73 9.06 2.47
C ASN A 89 16.21 7.63 2.43
N ILE A 90 17.06 6.66 2.09
CA ILE A 90 16.64 5.26 2.02
C ILE A 90 16.19 4.74 3.37
N GLU A 91 16.98 4.99 4.43
CA GLU A 91 16.62 4.56 5.78
C GLU A 91 15.30 5.20 6.23
N ARG A 92 15.15 6.48 5.94
CA ARG A 92 13.93 7.22 6.26
C ARG A 92 12.73 6.66 5.54
N ALA A 93 12.90 6.33 4.26
CA ALA A 93 11.84 5.73 3.45
C ALA A 93 11.42 4.36 3.99
N VAL A 94 12.39 3.53 4.35
CA VAL A 94 12.12 2.19 4.93
C VAL A 94 11.34 2.32 6.22
N LYS A 95 11.74 3.22 7.11
CA LYS A 95 11.05 3.46 8.37
C LYS A 95 9.61 3.91 8.14
N LEU A 96 9.41 4.81 7.17
CA LEU A 96 8.07 5.28 6.82
C LEU A 96 7.20 4.16 6.25
N GLN A 97 7.78 3.29 5.42
CA GLN A 97 7.04 2.15 4.89
C GLN A 97 6.63 1.18 5.98
N ILE A 98 7.51 0.90 6.92
CA ILE A 98 7.20 0.00 8.04
C ILE A 98 6.06 0.59 8.87
N GLN A 99 6.15 1.86 9.22
CA GLN A 99 5.12 2.53 9.99
C GLN A 99 3.80 2.58 9.23
N THR A 100 3.84 2.90 7.94
CA THR A 100 2.64 2.99 7.11
C THR A 100 1.97 1.62 6.98
N ALA A 101 2.76 0.55 6.83
CA ALA A 101 2.21 -0.81 6.78
C ALA A 101 1.50 -1.18 8.08
N GLU A 102 2.08 -0.82 9.23
CA GLU A 102 1.46 -1.05 10.53
C GLU A 102 0.15 -0.27 10.65
N ASP A 103 0.16 0.98 10.23
CA ASP A 103 -1.03 1.83 10.25
C ASP A 103 -2.12 1.28 9.33
N PHE A 104 -1.74 0.84 8.13
CA PHE A 104 -2.65 0.20 7.19
C PHE A 104 -3.29 -1.04 7.80
N LYS A 105 -2.47 -1.90 8.40
CA LYS A 105 -2.97 -3.13 9.02
C LYS A 105 -3.97 -2.81 10.13
N LYS A 106 -3.65 -1.84 10.97
CA LYS A 106 -4.50 -1.44 12.08
C LYS A 106 -5.83 -0.87 11.60
N VAL A 107 -5.78 0.06 10.65
CA VAL A 107 -6.98 0.78 10.21
C VAL A 107 -7.86 -0.11 9.33
N PHE A 108 -7.28 -0.72 8.31
CA PHE A 108 -8.06 -1.53 7.38
C PHE A 108 -8.65 -2.78 8.02
N SER A 109 -7.98 -3.34 9.03
CA SER A 109 -8.50 -4.52 9.74
C SER A 109 -9.87 -4.26 10.37
N LYS A 110 -10.16 -3.02 10.76
CA LYS A 110 -11.46 -2.66 11.34
C LYS A 110 -12.60 -2.87 10.35
N TYR A 111 -12.31 -2.73 9.06
CA TYR A 111 -13.33 -2.77 8.01
C TYR A 111 -13.33 -4.06 7.20
N LEU A 112 -12.39 -4.93 7.45
CA LEU A 112 -12.25 -6.20 6.73
C LEU A 112 -12.88 -7.39 7.49
N VAL A 113 -13.56 -7.12 8.57
CA VAL A 113 -14.17 -8.16 9.41
C VAL A 113 -15.42 -8.72 8.73
#